data_c2e9bfc90724465389e33b2d4cca53e2
#
_entry.id   c2e9bfc90724465389e33b2d4cca53e2
#
_cell.length_a   1.000
_cell.length_b   1.000
_cell.length_c   1.000
_cell.angle_alpha   90.00
_cell.angle_beta   90.00
_cell.angle_gamma   90.00
#
_symmetry.space_group_name_H-M   'P 1'
#
loop_
_entity.id
_entity.type
_entity.pdbx_description
1 polymer ?
#
loop_
_entity_poly.entity_id
_entity_poly.type
_entity_poly.pdbx_seq_one_letter_code
_entity_poly.pdbx_strand_id
1 'polypeptide(L)'
;VIYNDRTWNRWSGKGNITGGTQIDFLMEFGGLDTPQQAIKWLLDFKGTPTDIKYARDSVADMSNERKERNHNMILPPKNGNYRRLFAYLIQTRGLSPDVVSYFVQHKLIYEDAVHHNIVYCGYDPQGNIRYAGLRGTADLYGKKFKMDVLGNDKNYGVNIVNPGNHTLLVFEAVIDCMSYIDMYK
;
A
#
# COMPACT_ATOMS: atom_id res chain seq x y z
N VAL A 1 -6.23 3.26 12.40
CA VAL A 1 -6.72 4.50 11.77
C VAL A 1 -7.51 5.28 12.82
N ILE A 2 -7.30 6.58 12.91
CA ILE A 2 -8.05 7.51 13.78
C ILE A 2 -8.91 8.37 12.87
N TYR A 3 -10.19 8.49 13.20
CA TYR A 3 -11.18 9.21 12.41
C TYR A 3 -11.47 10.61 12.98
N ASN A 4 -12.03 11.50 12.15
CA ASN A 4 -12.35 12.87 12.55
C ASN A 4 -13.42 12.98 13.65
N ASP A 5 -14.26 11.95 13.80
CA ASP A 5 -15.25 11.82 14.88
C ASP A 5 -14.66 11.38 16.22
N ARG A 6 -13.32 11.34 16.32
CA ARG A 6 -12.54 10.93 17.50
C ARG A 6 -12.66 9.44 17.82
N THR A 7 -13.06 8.62 16.85
CA THR A 7 -13.03 7.16 16.94
C THR A 7 -11.76 6.61 16.30
N TRP A 8 -11.44 5.36 16.60
CA TRP A 8 -10.31 4.65 16.01
C TRP A 8 -10.70 3.22 15.64
N ASN A 9 -9.97 2.63 14.69
CA ASN A 9 -10.15 1.24 14.31
C ASN A 9 -8.79 0.59 13.98
N ARG A 10 -8.63 -0.69 14.40
CA ARG A 10 -7.48 -1.53 14.11
C ARG A 10 -7.85 -2.54 13.03
N TRP A 11 -7.25 -2.41 11.87
CA TRP A 11 -7.48 -3.30 10.73
C TRP A 11 -6.75 -4.64 10.83
N SER A 12 -5.77 -4.77 11.75
CA SER A 12 -4.96 -5.99 11.89
C SER A 12 -5.70 -7.15 12.57
N GLY A 13 -6.85 -6.92 13.19
CA GLY A 13 -7.59 -7.93 13.95
C GLY A 13 -6.85 -8.51 15.16
N LYS A 14 -5.71 -7.92 15.56
CA LYS A 14 -4.93 -8.35 16.73
C LYS A 14 -5.30 -7.52 17.95
N GLY A 15 -5.46 -8.18 19.10
CA GLY A 15 -5.85 -7.56 20.38
C GLY A 15 -7.33 -7.78 20.71
N ASN A 16 -7.70 -7.47 21.95
CA ASN A 16 -9.05 -7.70 22.48
C ASN A 16 -10.06 -6.64 22.00
N ILE A 17 -9.58 -5.44 21.67
CA ILE A 17 -10.39 -4.31 21.22
C ILE A 17 -9.94 -3.91 19.81
N THR A 18 -10.85 -3.93 18.86
CA THR A 18 -10.58 -3.62 17.45
C THR A 18 -10.90 -2.18 17.06
N GLY A 19 -11.51 -1.42 17.97
CA GLY A 19 -11.87 -0.02 17.75
C GLY A 19 -12.62 0.56 18.92
N GLY A 20 -12.86 1.86 18.89
CA GLY A 20 -13.61 2.55 19.94
C GLY A 20 -13.35 4.05 20.00
N THR A 21 -13.48 4.61 21.18
CA THR A 21 -13.27 6.01 21.50
C THR A 21 -11.82 6.30 21.90
N GLN A 22 -11.50 7.54 22.23
CA GLN A 22 -10.20 7.94 22.76
C GLN A 22 -9.88 7.25 24.10
N ILE A 23 -10.90 6.97 24.91
CA ILE A 23 -10.76 6.27 26.20
C ILE A 23 -10.31 4.83 25.93
N ASP A 24 -10.98 4.14 25.01
CA ASP A 24 -10.65 2.78 24.61
C ASP A 24 -9.24 2.71 24.02
N PHE A 25 -8.83 3.73 23.25
CA PHE A 25 -7.47 3.84 22.72
C PHE A 25 -6.41 3.92 23.83
N LEU A 26 -6.64 4.75 24.82
CA LEU A 26 -5.71 4.91 25.94
C LEU A 26 -5.64 3.67 26.81
N MET A 27 -6.75 2.95 26.96
CA MET A 27 -6.75 1.67 27.69
C MET A 27 -5.99 0.58 26.93
N GLU A 28 -6.14 0.51 25.60
CA GLU A 28 -5.48 -0.52 24.78
C GLU A 28 -3.99 -0.24 24.54
N PHE A 29 -3.59 1.02 24.38
CA PHE A 29 -2.22 1.41 23.97
C PHE A 29 -1.50 2.30 24.96
N GLY A 30 -2.22 2.98 25.86
CA GLY A 30 -1.65 3.93 26.84
C GLY A 30 -1.27 3.28 28.17
N GLY A 31 -1.50 1.98 28.35
CA GLY A 31 -1.21 1.26 29.60
C GLY A 31 -2.08 1.73 30.77
N LEU A 32 -3.31 2.18 30.51
CA LEU A 32 -4.27 2.60 31.52
C LEU A 32 -5.33 1.51 31.72
N ASP A 33 -5.49 1.05 32.96
CA ASP A 33 -6.32 -0.11 33.28
C ASP A 33 -7.81 0.23 33.43
N THR A 34 -8.14 1.49 33.66
CA THR A 34 -9.53 1.91 33.90
C THR A 34 -9.96 3.12 33.08
N PRO A 35 -11.25 3.22 32.71
CA PRO A 35 -11.79 4.39 32.01
C PRO A 35 -11.58 5.70 32.79
N GLN A 36 -11.62 5.65 34.14
CA GLN A 36 -11.42 6.82 34.99
C GLN A 36 -9.98 7.35 34.86
N GLN A 37 -8.99 6.47 34.80
CA GLN A 37 -7.59 6.86 34.56
C GLN A 37 -7.43 7.49 33.17
N ALA A 38 -8.06 6.92 32.14
CA ALA A 38 -8.01 7.47 30.79
C ALA A 38 -8.68 8.85 30.70
N ILE A 39 -9.85 9.03 31.35
CA ILE A 39 -10.54 10.32 31.42
C ILE A 39 -9.69 11.35 32.15
N LYS A 40 -9.12 10.99 33.30
CA LYS A 40 -8.23 11.88 34.05
C LYS A 40 -7.03 12.29 33.22
N TRP A 41 -6.38 11.34 32.53
CA TRP A 41 -5.25 11.60 31.64
C TRP A 41 -5.64 12.57 30.51
N LEU A 42 -6.80 12.38 29.87
CA LEU A 42 -7.32 13.28 28.82
C LEU A 42 -7.63 14.69 29.34
N LEU A 43 -8.13 14.81 30.58
CA LEU A 43 -8.43 16.09 31.19
C LEU A 43 -7.14 16.83 31.62
N ASP A 44 -6.15 16.09 32.09
CA ASP A 44 -4.84 16.61 32.47
C ASP A 44 -3.99 16.93 31.23
N PHE A 45 -4.21 16.22 30.12
CA PHE A 45 -3.60 16.46 28.83
C PHE A 45 -4.26 17.69 28.15
N LYS A 46 -4.10 18.81 28.79
CA LYS A 46 -4.38 20.10 28.15
C LYS A 46 -3.19 20.44 27.27
N GLY A 47 -3.14 19.83 26.07
CA GLY A 47 -2.16 20.21 25.08
C GLY A 47 -2.19 21.72 24.88
N THR A 48 -1.14 22.40 25.26
CA THR A 48 -0.98 23.80 24.92
C THR A 48 -0.78 23.91 23.41
N PRO A 49 -1.06 25.05 22.76
CA PRO A 49 -0.75 25.22 21.35
C PRO A 49 0.69 24.87 20.97
N THR A 50 1.61 24.95 21.92
CA THR A 50 3.02 24.57 21.80
C THR A 50 3.17 23.04 21.64
N ASP A 51 2.38 22.25 22.37
CA ASP A 51 2.45 20.79 22.31
C ASP A 51 1.89 20.26 20.99
N ILE A 52 0.88 20.94 20.44
CA ILE A 52 0.32 20.62 19.12
C ILE A 52 1.35 20.92 18.02
N LYS A 53 2.12 21.99 18.16
CA LYS A 53 3.20 22.34 17.24
C LYS A 53 4.32 21.29 17.31
N TYR A 54 4.72 20.88 18.50
CA TYR A 54 5.74 19.85 18.71
C TYR A 54 5.32 18.49 18.11
N ALA A 55 4.07 18.10 18.29
CA ALA A 55 3.53 16.88 17.67
C ALA A 55 3.49 16.97 16.13
N ARG A 56 3.19 18.14 15.56
CA ARG A 56 3.24 18.38 14.11
C ARG A 56 4.66 18.35 13.57
N ASP A 57 5.59 18.98 14.26
CA ASP A 57 7.00 19.03 13.88
C ASP A 57 7.64 17.63 13.97
N SER A 58 7.33 16.84 14.99
CA SER A 58 7.79 15.44 15.11
C SER A 58 7.20 14.52 14.04
N VAL A 59 5.93 14.73 13.64
CA VAL A 59 5.32 14.00 12.53
C VAL A 59 5.93 14.42 11.18
N ALA A 60 6.26 15.70 11.01
CA ALA A 60 6.96 16.21 9.83
C ALA A 60 8.38 15.65 9.75
N ASP A 61 9.11 15.60 10.86
CA ASP A 61 10.45 15.00 10.94
C ASP A 61 10.40 13.48 10.67
N MET A 62 9.43 12.75 11.24
CA MET A 62 9.23 11.34 10.94
C MET A 62 8.85 11.11 9.47
N SER A 63 8.12 12.03 8.83
CA SER A 63 7.80 11.95 7.41
C SER A 63 9.02 12.23 6.53
N ASN A 64 9.89 13.13 6.95
CA ASN A 64 11.16 13.43 6.28
C ASN A 64 12.17 12.30 6.46
N GLU A 65 12.31 11.74 7.66
CA GLU A 65 13.12 10.54 7.90
C GLU A 65 12.61 9.32 7.12
N ARG A 66 11.29 9.17 6.92
CA ARG A 66 10.74 8.14 6.03
C ARG A 66 11.07 8.40 4.56
N LYS A 67 11.08 9.67 4.12
CA LYS A 67 11.51 10.04 2.76
C LYS A 67 12.99 9.75 2.52
N GLU A 68 13.86 9.99 3.50
CA GLU A 68 15.30 9.71 3.39
C GLU A 68 15.64 8.21 3.45
N ARG A 69 14.85 7.39 4.15
CA ARG A 69 15.04 5.92 4.18
C ARG A 69 14.66 5.21 2.88
N ASN A 70 14.04 5.91 1.93
CA ASN A 70 13.52 5.31 0.70
C ASN A 70 14.53 5.24 -0.47
N HIS A 71 15.82 5.52 -0.25
CA HIS A 71 16.77 5.61 -1.37
C HIS A 71 17.38 4.30 -1.86
N ASN A 72 17.10 3.15 -1.23
CA ASN A 72 17.67 1.86 -1.65
C ASN A 72 16.60 0.79 -1.86
N MET A 73 15.67 1.04 -2.79
CA MET A 73 14.74 -0.02 -3.22
C MET A 73 15.50 -1.06 -4.04
N ILE A 74 15.57 -2.29 -3.53
CA ILE A 74 16.16 -3.42 -4.25
C ILE A 74 15.03 -4.18 -4.96
N LEU A 75 14.99 -4.05 -6.28
CA LEU A 75 14.00 -4.74 -7.09
C LEU A 75 14.31 -6.24 -7.18
N PRO A 76 13.29 -7.11 -7.08
CA PRO A 76 13.46 -8.52 -7.38
C PRO A 76 14.03 -8.73 -8.80
N PRO A 77 14.95 -9.68 -8.98
CA PRO A 77 15.54 -9.93 -10.30
C PRO A 77 14.47 -10.42 -11.28
N LYS A 78 14.55 -9.96 -12.53
CA LYS A 78 13.63 -10.34 -13.59
C LYS A 78 13.88 -11.78 -14.04
N ASN A 79 12.79 -12.55 -14.21
CA ASN A 79 12.88 -13.88 -14.81
C ASN A 79 13.17 -13.79 -16.32
N GLY A 80 13.83 -14.80 -16.87
CA GLY A 80 14.11 -14.91 -18.31
C GLY A 80 12.86 -15.22 -19.15
N ASN A 81 11.77 -15.70 -18.52
CA ASN A 81 10.47 -15.89 -19.15
C ASN A 81 9.36 -15.58 -18.15
N TYR A 82 8.16 -15.29 -18.64
CA TYR A 82 7.03 -14.88 -17.81
C TYR A 82 5.87 -15.87 -17.84
N ARG A 83 6.17 -17.17 -17.92
CA ARG A 83 5.16 -18.22 -18.09
C ARG A 83 4.15 -18.26 -16.94
N ARG A 84 4.60 -18.13 -15.69
CA ARG A 84 3.69 -18.15 -14.52
C ARG A 84 2.88 -16.87 -14.42
N LEU A 85 3.46 -15.74 -14.73
CA LEU A 85 2.75 -14.47 -14.81
C LEU A 85 1.60 -14.56 -15.82
N PHE A 86 1.88 -15.00 -17.06
CA PHE A 86 0.86 -15.14 -18.10
C PHE A 86 -0.20 -16.18 -17.71
N ALA A 87 0.21 -17.35 -17.22
CA ALA A 87 -0.73 -18.38 -16.79
C ALA A 87 -1.65 -17.87 -15.66
N TYR A 88 -1.11 -17.20 -14.67
CA TYR A 88 -1.91 -16.65 -13.58
C TYR A 88 -2.88 -15.56 -14.04
N LEU A 89 -2.41 -14.58 -14.80
CA LEU A 89 -3.26 -13.45 -15.22
C LEU A 89 -4.33 -13.89 -16.23
N ILE A 90 -4.01 -14.81 -17.16
CA ILE A 90 -4.96 -15.28 -18.19
C ILE A 90 -5.85 -16.37 -17.62
N GLN A 91 -5.30 -17.45 -17.03
CA GLN A 91 -6.09 -18.62 -16.66
C GLN A 91 -6.78 -18.45 -15.32
N THR A 92 -6.12 -17.80 -14.34
CA THR A 92 -6.68 -17.65 -12.98
C THR A 92 -7.47 -16.37 -12.82
N ARG A 93 -7.05 -15.29 -13.50
CA ARG A 93 -7.70 -13.97 -13.38
C ARG A 93 -8.63 -13.65 -14.56
N GLY A 94 -8.58 -14.43 -15.63
CA GLY A 94 -9.47 -14.32 -16.78
C GLY A 94 -9.17 -13.13 -17.71
N LEU A 95 -7.97 -12.52 -17.59
CA LEU A 95 -7.57 -11.40 -18.42
C LEU A 95 -7.20 -11.85 -19.84
N SER A 96 -7.48 -11.02 -20.84
CA SER A 96 -7.07 -11.31 -22.20
C SER A 96 -5.55 -11.23 -22.37
N PRO A 97 -4.97 -12.05 -23.27
CA PRO A 97 -3.53 -12.01 -23.57
C PRO A 97 -3.02 -10.63 -23.99
N ASP A 98 -3.85 -9.85 -24.68
CA ASP A 98 -3.49 -8.53 -25.20
C ASP A 98 -3.23 -7.54 -24.07
N VAL A 99 -4.12 -7.50 -23.05
CA VAL A 99 -3.94 -6.62 -21.89
C VAL A 99 -2.70 -7.04 -21.09
N VAL A 100 -2.51 -8.33 -20.87
CA VAL A 100 -1.32 -8.81 -20.16
C VAL A 100 -0.05 -8.44 -20.92
N SER A 101 -0.04 -8.65 -22.24
CA SER A 101 1.09 -8.29 -23.11
C SER A 101 1.36 -6.80 -23.12
N TYR A 102 0.32 -5.96 -23.14
CA TYR A 102 0.46 -4.50 -23.03
C TYR A 102 1.20 -4.10 -21.74
N PHE A 103 0.79 -4.61 -20.59
CA PHE A 103 1.44 -4.29 -19.32
C PHE A 103 2.89 -4.77 -19.24
N VAL A 104 3.19 -5.92 -19.81
CA VAL A 104 4.57 -6.45 -19.90
C VAL A 104 5.44 -5.59 -20.82
N GLN A 105 4.95 -5.25 -22.02
CA GLN A 105 5.68 -4.44 -23.00
C GLN A 105 5.98 -3.02 -22.48
N HIS A 106 5.03 -2.43 -21.74
CA HIS A 106 5.20 -1.13 -21.12
C HIS A 106 5.97 -1.20 -19.78
N LYS A 107 6.53 -2.37 -19.44
CA LYS A 107 7.33 -2.61 -18.23
C LYS A 107 6.58 -2.32 -16.92
N LEU A 108 5.26 -2.24 -16.97
CA LEU A 108 4.42 -2.03 -15.80
C LEU A 108 4.37 -3.25 -14.87
N ILE A 109 4.60 -4.44 -15.45
CA ILE A 109 4.70 -5.70 -14.71
C ILE A 109 5.82 -6.59 -15.27
N TYR A 110 6.39 -7.42 -14.39
CA TYR A 110 7.29 -8.50 -14.76
C TYR A 110 7.20 -9.66 -13.77
N GLU A 111 7.76 -10.82 -14.12
CA GLU A 111 7.87 -11.98 -13.23
C GLU A 111 9.22 -11.98 -12.52
N ASP A 112 9.24 -12.15 -11.17
CA ASP A 112 10.49 -12.32 -10.44
C ASP A 112 11.12 -13.70 -10.67
N ALA A 113 12.45 -13.77 -10.70
CA ALA A 113 13.18 -15.00 -11.00
C ALA A 113 13.23 -15.99 -9.85
N VAL A 114 12.99 -15.56 -8.61
CA VAL A 114 13.19 -16.39 -7.40
C VAL A 114 11.90 -17.12 -7.01
N HIS A 115 10.82 -16.37 -6.89
CA HIS A 115 9.53 -16.90 -6.41
C HIS A 115 8.46 -16.90 -7.48
N HIS A 116 8.75 -16.40 -8.68
CA HIS A 116 7.81 -16.26 -9.78
C HIS A 116 6.58 -15.40 -9.44
N ASN A 117 6.74 -14.44 -8.54
CA ASN A 117 5.70 -13.47 -8.26
C ASN A 117 5.58 -12.47 -9.40
N ILE A 118 4.41 -11.86 -9.54
CA ILE A 118 4.24 -10.68 -10.38
C ILE A 118 4.77 -9.49 -9.61
N VAL A 119 5.66 -8.72 -10.23
CA VAL A 119 6.14 -7.43 -9.73
C VAL A 119 5.44 -6.33 -10.51
N TYR A 120 4.74 -5.46 -9.80
CA TYR A 120 4.12 -4.26 -10.36
C TYR A 120 5.05 -3.07 -10.19
N CYS A 121 5.22 -2.24 -11.21
CA CYS A 121 6.15 -1.10 -11.20
C CYS A 121 5.41 0.23 -11.39
N GLY A 122 5.64 1.16 -10.48
CA GLY A 122 5.24 2.56 -10.61
C GLY A 122 6.45 3.43 -10.88
N TYR A 123 6.31 4.39 -11.79
CA TYR A 123 7.39 5.21 -12.30
C TYR A 123 7.21 6.68 -11.92
N ASP A 124 8.34 7.39 -11.71
CA ASP A 124 8.36 8.84 -11.65
C ASP A 124 8.31 9.45 -13.07
N PRO A 125 8.13 10.77 -13.21
CA PRO A 125 8.12 11.43 -14.51
C PRO A 125 9.44 11.30 -15.30
N GLN A 126 10.52 10.94 -14.64
CA GLN A 126 11.84 10.72 -15.25
C GLN A 126 12.02 9.27 -15.74
N GLY A 127 11.04 8.39 -15.49
CA GLY A 127 11.06 6.99 -15.89
C GLY A 127 11.82 6.06 -14.94
N ASN A 128 12.13 6.50 -13.72
CA ASN A 128 12.71 5.63 -12.70
C ASN A 128 11.62 4.89 -11.94
N ILE A 129 11.88 3.63 -11.58
CA ILE A 129 10.95 2.86 -10.75
C ILE A 129 11.05 3.38 -9.32
N ARG A 130 9.93 3.89 -8.79
CA ARG A 130 9.81 4.43 -7.43
C ARG A 130 8.91 3.56 -6.55
N TYR A 131 8.05 2.78 -7.16
CA TYR A 131 7.16 1.84 -6.47
C TYR A 131 7.31 0.45 -7.07
N ALA A 132 7.34 -0.58 -6.22
CA ALA A 132 7.21 -1.96 -6.63
C ALA A 132 6.38 -2.75 -5.63
N GLY A 133 5.35 -3.44 -6.12
CA GLY A 133 4.51 -4.34 -5.35
C GLY A 133 4.60 -5.77 -5.88
N LEU A 134 4.46 -6.75 -5.00
CA LEU A 134 4.55 -8.18 -5.30
C LEU A 134 3.19 -8.85 -5.16
N ARG A 135 2.89 -9.76 -6.09
CA ARG A 135 1.72 -10.63 -6.05
C ARG A 135 2.13 -12.06 -6.37
N GLY A 136 1.84 -12.98 -5.45
CA GLY A 136 2.04 -14.42 -5.69
C GLY A 136 1.19 -14.94 -6.84
N THR A 137 1.80 -15.77 -7.68
CA THR A 137 1.13 -16.50 -8.78
C THR A 137 0.60 -17.87 -8.33
N ALA A 138 0.97 -18.34 -7.16
CA ALA A 138 0.50 -19.57 -6.55
C ALA A 138 -0.20 -19.29 -5.22
N ASP A 139 -1.27 -20.02 -4.94
CA ASP A 139 -1.92 -20.01 -3.64
C ASP A 139 -1.29 -21.09 -2.77
N LEU A 140 -0.37 -20.68 -1.90
CA LEU A 140 0.22 -21.59 -0.91
C LEU A 140 -0.66 -21.61 0.34
N TYR A 141 -1.22 -22.78 0.64
CA TYR A 141 -2.08 -23.00 1.81
C TYR A 141 -3.31 -22.07 1.90
N GLY A 142 -3.90 -21.73 0.76
CA GLY A 142 -5.07 -20.86 0.70
C GLY A 142 -4.78 -19.38 0.97
N LYS A 143 -3.52 -18.99 1.12
CA LYS A 143 -3.09 -17.60 1.35
C LYS A 143 -2.48 -17.03 0.09
N LYS A 144 -3.03 -15.91 -0.34
CA LYS A 144 -2.50 -15.14 -1.48
C LYS A 144 -1.38 -14.23 -1.02
N PHE A 145 -0.15 -14.46 -1.52
CA PHE A 145 0.99 -13.60 -1.20
C PHE A 145 0.81 -12.20 -1.82
N LYS A 146 1.00 -11.18 -0.99
CA LYS A 146 0.99 -9.77 -1.40
C LYS A 146 1.96 -9.01 -0.49
N MET A 147 2.86 -8.25 -1.07
CA MET A 147 3.86 -7.47 -0.33
C MET A 147 4.31 -6.26 -1.15
N ASP A 148 4.62 -5.16 -0.48
CA ASP A 148 5.35 -4.05 -1.10
C ASP A 148 6.86 -4.29 -0.96
N VAL A 149 7.63 -3.94 -1.98
CA VAL A 149 9.10 -4.00 -1.92
C VAL A 149 9.60 -2.97 -0.92
N LEU A 150 10.57 -3.36 -0.08
CA LEU A 150 11.15 -2.45 0.91
C LEU A 150 11.80 -1.25 0.20
N GLY A 151 11.59 -0.06 0.74
CA GLY A 151 12.15 1.18 0.20
C GLY A 151 11.35 1.79 -0.96
N ASN A 152 10.16 1.28 -1.28
CA ASN A 152 9.31 1.89 -2.30
C ASN A 152 8.71 3.23 -1.83
N ASP A 153 8.39 4.10 -2.78
CA ASP A 153 7.69 5.36 -2.55
C ASP A 153 6.23 5.25 -3.01
N LYS A 154 5.30 5.23 -2.05
CA LYS A 154 3.87 5.08 -2.31
C LYS A 154 3.20 6.29 -3.00
N ASN A 155 3.94 7.38 -3.20
CA ASN A 155 3.46 8.48 -4.02
C ASN A 155 3.44 8.13 -5.52
N TYR A 156 4.15 7.07 -5.92
CA TYR A 156 4.26 6.61 -7.32
C TYR A 156 3.58 5.25 -7.46
N GLY A 157 2.28 5.25 -7.67
CA GLY A 157 1.54 4.02 -8.03
C GLY A 157 1.81 3.58 -9.47
N VAL A 158 1.39 2.35 -9.82
CA VAL A 158 1.33 1.94 -11.22
C VAL A 158 0.34 2.85 -11.94
N ASN A 159 0.77 3.49 -13.01
CA ASN A 159 -0.07 4.43 -13.74
C ASN A 159 0.08 4.25 -15.26
N ILE A 160 -0.99 4.58 -15.98
CA ILE A 160 -1.04 4.68 -17.43
C ILE A 160 -1.56 6.08 -17.74
N VAL A 161 -0.77 6.85 -18.45
CA VAL A 161 -1.13 8.23 -18.81
C VAL A 161 -1.53 8.27 -20.28
N ASN A 162 -2.72 8.80 -20.55
CA ASN A 162 -3.18 9.12 -21.89
C ASN A 162 -3.23 10.64 -22.04
N PRO A 163 -2.23 11.26 -22.70
CA PRO A 163 -2.21 12.70 -22.90
C PRO A 163 -3.45 13.18 -23.67
N GLY A 164 -4.10 14.21 -23.17
CA GLY A 164 -5.32 14.76 -23.77
C GLY A 164 -6.62 14.17 -23.21
N ASN A 165 -6.57 13.16 -22.36
CA ASN A 165 -7.74 12.72 -21.62
C ASN A 165 -7.82 13.44 -20.26
N HIS A 166 -9.00 13.99 -19.94
CA HIS A 166 -9.24 14.73 -18.68
C HIS A 166 -9.94 13.88 -17.61
N THR A 167 -10.12 12.59 -17.86
CA THR A 167 -10.74 11.65 -16.91
C THR A 167 -9.66 10.89 -16.13
N LEU A 168 -9.73 10.96 -14.80
CA LEU A 168 -8.89 10.17 -13.91
C LEU A 168 -9.67 8.95 -13.42
N LEU A 169 -9.14 7.75 -13.67
CA LEU A 169 -9.65 6.49 -13.14
C LEU A 169 -8.70 6.01 -12.04
N VAL A 170 -9.24 5.67 -10.87
CA VAL A 170 -8.47 5.21 -9.72
C VAL A 170 -8.94 3.82 -9.32
N PHE A 171 -8.01 2.89 -9.13
CA PHE A 171 -8.26 1.50 -8.78
C PHE A 171 -7.53 1.12 -7.49
N GLU A 172 -8.13 0.24 -6.69
CA GLU A 172 -7.51 -0.28 -5.47
C GLU A 172 -6.33 -1.22 -5.79
N ALA A 173 -6.43 -1.98 -6.86
CA ALA A 173 -5.38 -2.91 -7.30
C ALA A 173 -5.10 -2.80 -8.80
N VAL A 174 -3.84 -3.12 -9.19
CA VAL A 174 -3.43 -3.11 -10.60
C VAL A 174 -4.24 -4.10 -11.45
N ILE A 175 -4.61 -5.26 -10.88
CA ILE A 175 -5.43 -6.25 -11.58
C ILE A 175 -6.83 -5.69 -11.89
N ASP A 176 -7.39 -4.84 -11.04
CA ASP A 176 -8.69 -4.22 -11.29
C ASP A 176 -8.60 -3.20 -12.43
N CYS A 177 -7.50 -2.45 -12.50
CA CYS A 177 -7.20 -1.59 -13.65
C CYS A 177 -7.07 -2.42 -14.95
N MET A 178 -6.35 -3.55 -14.90
CA MET A 178 -6.22 -4.45 -16.06
C MET A 178 -7.59 -5.00 -16.49
N SER A 179 -8.43 -5.41 -15.55
CA SER A 179 -9.78 -5.91 -15.82
C SER A 179 -10.67 -4.84 -16.43
N TYR A 180 -10.58 -3.61 -15.92
CA TYR A 180 -11.32 -2.49 -16.51
C TYR A 180 -10.91 -2.24 -17.97
N ILE A 181 -9.60 -2.17 -18.24
CA ILE A 181 -9.11 -2.01 -19.62
C ILE A 181 -9.59 -3.15 -20.51
N ASP A 182 -9.63 -4.37 -20.00
CA ASP A 182 -10.07 -5.55 -20.75
C ASP A 182 -11.56 -5.52 -21.11
N MET A 183 -12.40 -4.96 -20.23
CA MET A 183 -13.84 -4.82 -20.46
C MET A 183 -14.21 -3.68 -21.42
N TYR A 184 -13.37 -2.65 -21.53
CA TYR A 184 -13.68 -1.42 -22.27
C TYR A 184 -12.75 -1.17 -23.47
N LYS A 185 -12.16 -2.22 -24.03
CA LYS A 185 -11.37 -2.16 -25.27
C LYS A 185 -12.23 -1.77 -26.46
#